data_1431fb4dfd808b7cfeda105f83046331
#
_entry.id   1431fb4dfd808b7cfeda105f83046331
#
_cell.length_a   1.000
_cell.length_b   1.000
_cell.length_c   1.000
_cell.angle_alpha   90.00
_cell.angle_beta   90.00
_cell.angle_gamma   90.00
#
_symmetry.space_group_name_H-M   'P 1'
#
loop_
_entity.id
_entity.type
_entity.pdbx_description
1 polymer ?
#
loop_
_entity_poly.entity_id
_entity_poly.type
_entity_poly.pdbx_seq_one_letter_code
_entity_poly.pdbx_strand_id
1 'polypeptide(L)'
;MEYIDLTHKIKNELSEYPGDPKTKLNYFKKLMKLTVPHCLNXKLDFIQVHIWIPHSIISXTAKKISQLPLKNFIGKASINYVESKSKEILVKNCNLKNSKEKIAIIITGWSKYFGSDKYFYENPYLSDELTELIIEKNFKGIAIDTCSVDKYGKDTNHKKLLENNVWIVENITNCDNLNKTSYSSFFIPLNIEAEASPVRAFLKKD
;
A
#
# COMPACT_ATOMS: atom_id res chain seq x y z
N MET A 1 -7.47 6.42 23.19
CA MET A 1 -7.13 6.53 21.76
C MET A 1 -7.04 5.13 21.18
N GLU A 2 -7.72 4.89 20.07
CA GLU A 2 -7.73 3.58 19.43
C GLU A 2 -6.92 3.66 18.12
N TYR A 3 -5.99 2.72 17.95
CA TYR A 3 -5.17 2.61 16.72
C TYR A 3 -5.45 1.26 16.08
N ILE A 4 -5.56 1.26 14.76
CA ILE A 4 -5.79 0.06 13.96
C ILE A 4 -4.58 -0.11 13.02
N ASP A 5 -3.82 -1.16 13.21
CA ASP A 5 -2.63 -1.48 12.41
C ASP A 5 -3.07 -2.15 11.10
N LEU A 6 -2.74 -1.54 9.99
CA LEU A 6 -3.10 -2.04 8.65
C LEU A 6 -1.96 -2.82 7.99
N THR A 7 -0.90 -3.16 8.74
CA THR A 7 0.32 -3.75 8.16
C THR A 7 0.38 -5.25 8.40
N HIS A 8 0.68 -6.02 7.37
CA HIS A 8 1.05 -7.44 7.53
C HIS A 8 2.38 -7.55 8.27
N LYS A 9 2.49 -8.56 9.13
CA LYS A 9 3.74 -8.84 9.83
C LYS A 9 4.78 -9.39 8.86
N ILE A 10 5.92 -8.72 8.74
CA ILE A 10 7.03 -9.18 7.91
C ILE A 10 7.74 -10.34 8.62
N LYS A 11 7.87 -11.47 7.96
CA LYS A 11 8.53 -12.68 8.48
C LYS A 11 9.25 -13.40 7.35
N ASN A 12 10.13 -14.32 7.68
CA ASN A 12 10.75 -15.19 6.68
C ASN A 12 9.69 -16.01 5.94
N GLU A 13 9.94 -16.27 4.69
CA GLU A 13 9.05 -17.08 3.83
C GLU A 13 7.63 -16.47 3.69
N LEU A 14 7.57 -15.16 3.72
CA LEU A 14 6.34 -14.47 3.35
C LEU A 14 6.06 -14.75 1.87
N SER A 15 4.79 -14.83 1.50
CA SER A 15 4.39 -15.04 0.11
C SER A 15 4.67 -13.78 -0.70
N GLU A 16 5.49 -13.88 -1.72
CA GLU A 16 5.90 -12.77 -2.58
C GLU A 16 5.06 -12.74 -3.86
N TYR A 17 5.04 -11.57 -4.50
CA TYR A 17 4.44 -11.43 -5.83
C TYR A 17 5.19 -12.36 -6.79
N PRO A 18 4.48 -13.07 -7.69
CA PRO A 18 5.14 -14.02 -8.60
C PRO A 18 6.25 -13.38 -9.44
N GLY A 19 7.46 -13.92 -9.31
CA GLY A 19 8.66 -13.42 -9.97
C GLY A 19 9.59 -12.62 -9.07
N ASP A 20 9.14 -12.24 -7.87
CA ASP A 20 9.97 -11.46 -6.95
C ASP A 20 10.91 -12.32 -6.09
N PRO A 21 12.01 -11.75 -5.65
CA PRO A 21 12.93 -12.44 -4.73
C PRO A 21 12.27 -12.72 -3.36
N LYS A 22 12.65 -13.83 -2.76
CA LYS A 22 12.12 -14.25 -1.45
C LYS A 22 12.56 -13.32 -0.33
N THR A 23 11.62 -12.94 0.54
CA THR A 23 11.89 -12.17 1.74
C THR A 23 12.78 -12.95 2.70
N LYS A 24 13.90 -12.33 3.09
CA LYS A 24 14.85 -12.93 4.05
C LYS A 24 15.16 -11.96 5.17
N LEU A 25 14.84 -12.37 6.38
CA LEU A 25 15.24 -11.70 7.61
C LEU A 25 16.43 -12.47 8.19
N ASN A 26 17.61 -11.90 8.10
CA ASN A 26 18.84 -12.52 8.61
C ASN A 26 19.27 -11.82 9.89
N TYR A 27 19.43 -12.58 10.93
CA TYR A 27 19.97 -12.09 12.19
C TYR A 27 21.49 -12.26 12.19
N PHE A 28 22.22 -11.19 12.42
CA PHE A 28 23.67 -11.28 12.65
C PHE A 28 23.91 -11.94 13.98
N LYS A 29 24.52 -13.11 13.98
CA LYS A 29 25.12 -13.69 15.19
C LYS A 29 26.34 -12.87 15.55
N LYS A 30 26.35 -12.31 16.72
CA LYS A 30 27.45 -11.49 17.18
C LYS A 30 28.67 -12.34 17.55
N LEU A 31 29.84 -11.86 17.17
CA LEU A 31 31.15 -12.45 17.43
C LEU A 31 31.68 -12.27 18.86
N MET A 32 30.87 -11.75 19.78
CA MET A 32 31.36 -11.52 21.15
C MET A 32 30.37 -11.89 22.24
N LYS A 33 30.88 -12.43 23.34
CA LYS A 33 30.13 -12.91 24.51
C LYS A 33 29.45 -11.81 25.36
N LEU A 34 29.07 -10.72 24.79
CA LEU A 34 28.38 -9.64 25.50
C LEU A 34 26.91 -9.57 25.07
N THR A 35 26.03 -9.46 26.02
CA THR A 35 24.58 -9.33 25.88
C THR A 35 24.21 -8.02 25.18
N VAL A 36 24.34 -7.97 23.87
CA VAL A 36 23.88 -6.82 23.06
C VAL A 36 22.80 -7.30 22.08
N PRO A 37 21.80 -6.46 21.79
CA PRO A 37 20.71 -6.85 20.89
C PRO A 37 21.22 -7.31 19.52
N HIS A 38 20.59 -8.33 18.98
CA HIS A 38 20.92 -8.86 17.65
C HIS A 38 20.66 -7.80 16.58
N CYS A 39 21.67 -7.51 15.75
CA CYS A 39 21.47 -6.66 14.58
C CYS A 39 20.76 -7.45 13.49
N LEU A 40 19.67 -6.92 13.00
CA LEU A 40 18.90 -7.48 11.88
C LEU A 40 19.45 -6.91 10.57
N ASN A 41 19.77 -7.81 9.65
CA ASN A 41 20.06 -7.41 8.26
C ASN A 41 18.84 -7.75 7.39
N UNK A 42 18.09 -6.98 7.02
CA UNK A 42 17.17 -7.16 6.42
C UNK A 42 17.46 -6.94 5.20
N LYS A 43 17.69 -7.75 4.45
CA LYS A 43 17.54 -7.69 3.02
C LYS A 43 16.04 -7.73 2.71
N LEU A 44 15.52 -6.57 2.46
CA LEU A 44 14.13 -6.42 2.04
C LEU A 44 14.15 -6.17 0.54
N ASP A 45 13.72 -7.15 -0.22
CA ASP A 45 13.32 -6.89 -1.58
C ASP A 45 11.87 -6.39 -1.51
N PHE A 46 11.62 -5.22 -2.07
CA PHE A 46 10.58 -4.29 -1.62
C PHE A 46 9.18 -4.52 -2.20
N ILE A 47 8.57 -5.71 -2.15
CA ILE A 47 7.24 -5.86 -2.76
C ILE A 47 6.12 -6.36 -1.82
N GLN A 48 6.26 -6.22 -0.51
CA GLN A 48 5.25 -6.86 0.35
C GLN A 48 4.31 -5.95 1.14
N VAL A 49 4.66 -4.74 1.42
CA VAL A 49 3.76 -3.69 1.92
C VAL A 49 4.38 -2.37 1.50
N HIS A 50 4.00 -1.85 0.37
CA HIS A 50 4.74 -0.76 -0.26
C HIS A 50 3.94 0.51 -0.41
N ILE A 51 4.63 1.61 -0.23
CA ILE A 51 4.31 2.83 -0.94
C ILE A 51 5.09 2.83 -2.25
N TRP A 52 4.39 2.90 -3.35
CA TRP A 52 4.94 3.28 -4.63
C TRP A 52 4.80 4.79 -4.79
N ILE A 53 5.89 5.44 -5.17
CA ILE A 53 5.92 6.88 -5.29
C ILE A 53 6.11 7.30 -6.75
N PRO A 54 5.53 8.47 -7.12
CA PRO A 54 5.47 8.90 -8.51
C PRO A 54 6.82 9.02 -9.21
N HIS A 55 6.88 8.60 -10.46
CA HIS A 55 7.83 8.94 -11.51
C HIS A 55 9.11 8.14 -11.67
N SER A 56 9.53 7.30 -10.76
CA SER A 56 10.86 6.68 -10.90
C SER A 56 10.95 5.53 -11.90
N ILE A 57 9.83 4.87 -12.16
CA ILE A 57 9.80 3.78 -13.15
C ILE A 57 9.85 4.33 -14.59
N ILE A 58 9.53 5.62 -14.76
CA ILE A 58 9.32 6.22 -16.08
C ILE A 58 10.30 7.38 -16.40
N SER A 59 10.93 7.94 -15.40
CA SER A 59 11.83 9.10 -15.61
C SER A 59 12.96 9.17 -14.58
N UNK A 60 13.86 9.38 -14.84
CA UNK A 60 14.98 9.56 -14.13
C UNK A 60 15.02 10.70 -13.25
N THR A 61 14.20 11.56 -13.53
CA THR A 61 14.08 12.75 -12.70
C THR A 61 13.10 12.59 -11.56
N ALA A 62 12.56 11.41 -11.33
CA ALA A 62 11.54 11.15 -10.32
C ALA A 62 12.06 11.37 -8.89
N LYS A 63 11.19 11.89 -8.03
CA LYS A 63 11.51 12.11 -6.63
C LYS A 63 11.65 10.78 -5.88
N LYS A 64 12.67 10.69 -5.07
CA LYS A 64 12.85 9.59 -4.11
C LYS A 64 11.92 9.77 -2.92
N ILE A 65 11.65 8.69 -2.20
CA ILE A 65 10.81 8.72 -0.97
C ILE A 65 11.35 9.75 0.03
N SER A 66 12.67 9.78 0.24
CA SER A 66 13.33 10.73 1.13
C SER A 66 13.12 12.21 0.77
N GLN A 67 12.70 12.49 -0.45
CA GLN A 67 12.46 13.86 -0.94
C GLN A 67 11.00 14.30 -0.76
N LEU A 68 10.11 13.40 -0.34
CA LEU A 68 8.69 13.72 -0.20
C LEU A 68 8.37 14.19 1.22
N PRO A 69 7.62 15.29 1.37
CA PRO A 69 7.23 15.76 2.70
C PRO A 69 6.33 14.75 3.42
N LEU A 70 6.59 14.51 4.70
CA LEU A 70 5.84 13.57 5.52
C LEU A 70 4.32 13.82 5.52
N LYS A 71 3.91 15.10 5.40
CA LYS A 71 2.50 15.51 5.32
C LYS A 71 1.74 14.90 4.13
N ASN A 72 2.45 14.35 3.12
CA ASN A 72 1.79 13.70 1.99
C ASN A 72 1.18 12.36 2.42
N PHE A 73 1.77 11.72 3.43
CA PHE A 73 1.43 10.38 3.87
C PHE A 73 0.49 10.36 5.09
N ILE A 74 0.05 11.54 5.53
CA ILE A 74 -0.78 11.70 6.73
C ILE A 74 -2.00 12.53 6.38
N GLY A 75 -3.17 12.10 6.83
CA GLY A 75 -4.41 12.85 6.63
C GLY A 75 -5.66 12.06 6.94
N LYS A 76 -6.78 12.73 6.82
CA LYS A 76 -8.10 12.07 6.89
C LYS A 76 -8.27 11.16 5.69
N ALA A 77 -8.81 9.96 5.92
CA ALA A 77 -9.03 8.98 4.88
C ALA A 77 -10.51 8.72 4.62
N SER A 78 -10.87 8.62 3.35
CA SER A 78 -12.17 8.12 2.90
C SER A 78 -12.11 6.58 2.88
N ILE A 79 -12.94 5.94 3.70
CA ILE A 79 -13.02 4.48 3.77
C ILE A 79 -14.08 4.01 2.79
N ASN A 80 -13.71 3.13 1.87
CA ASN A 80 -14.58 2.64 0.80
C ASN A 80 -14.60 1.11 0.80
N TYR A 81 -15.69 0.54 1.28
CA TYR A 81 -15.94 -0.90 1.20
C TYR A 81 -16.51 -1.22 -0.18
N VAL A 82 -15.85 -2.11 -0.90
CA VAL A 82 -16.24 -2.51 -2.25
C VAL A 82 -16.99 -3.84 -2.18
N GLU A 83 -18.29 -3.77 -2.32
CA GLU A 83 -19.14 -4.95 -2.49
C GLU A 83 -19.27 -5.25 -3.98
N SER A 84 -18.29 -5.95 -4.53
CA SER A 84 -18.34 -6.30 -5.95
C SER A 84 -18.11 -7.78 -6.15
N LYS A 85 -18.96 -8.37 -6.99
CA LYS A 85 -18.77 -9.73 -7.49
C LYS A 85 -17.75 -9.75 -8.64
N SER A 86 -17.49 -8.60 -9.24
CA SER A 86 -16.52 -8.41 -10.31
C SER A 86 -15.13 -8.15 -9.69
N LYS A 87 -14.11 -8.62 -10.36
CA LYS A 87 -12.71 -8.29 -9.99
C LYS A 87 -12.40 -6.81 -10.28
N GLU A 88 -13.11 -6.22 -11.24
CA GLU A 88 -12.90 -4.82 -11.60
C GLU A 88 -13.71 -3.90 -10.68
N ILE A 89 -13.01 -2.97 -10.02
CA ILE A 89 -13.58 -2.02 -9.07
C ILE A 89 -14.00 -0.77 -9.85
N LEU A 90 -15.29 -0.57 -9.96
CA LEU A 90 -15.87 0.53 -10.74
C LEU A 90 -16.12 1.76 -9.86
N VAL A 91 -16.28 2.93 -10.47
CA VAL A 91 -16.61 4.20 -9.77
C VAL A 91 -17.81 4.03 -8.84
N LYS A 92 -18.85 3.32 -9.28
CA LYS A 92 -20.07 3.10 -8.47
C LYS A 92 -19.86 2.27 -7.22
N ASN A 93 -18.75 1.53 -7.14
CA ASN A 93 -18.41 0.70 -5.97
C ASN A 93 -17.76 1.52 -4.83
N CYS A 94 -17.38 2.77 -5.10
CA CYS A 94 -16.67 3.63 -4.16
C CYS A 94 -17.39 4.97 -4.02
N ASN A 95 -17.34 5.55 -2.81
CA ASN A 95 -17.91 6.89 -2.58
C ASN A 95 -16.83 7.98 -2.71
N LEU A 96 -15.91 7.84 -3.68
CA LEU A 96 -14.82 8.80 -3.88
C LEU A 96 -15.27 10.09 -4.56
N LYS A 97 -16.31 10.01 -5.39
CA LYS A 97 -16.84 11.15 -6.13
C LYS A 97 -17.22 12.31 -5.22
N ASN A 98 -17.78 12.00 -4.04
CA ASN A 98 -18.25 12.99 -3.06
C ASN A 98 -17.29 13.16 -1.88
N SER A 99 -16.13 12.53 -1.91
CA SER A 99 -15.16 12.60 -0.81
C SER A 99 -14.53 13.99 -0.70
N LYS A 100 -14.45 14.49 0.53
CA LYS A 100 -13.67 15.70 0.87
C LYS A 100 -12.23 15.31 1.23
N GLU A 101 -12.01 14.04 1.56
CA GLU A 101 -10.71 13.54 1.98
C GLU A 101 -9.81 13.28 0.77
N LYS A 102 -8.51 13.41 0.97
CA LYS A 102 -7.53 13.30 -0.11
C LYS A 102 -6.68 12.03 -0.03
N ILE A 103 -7.03 11.11 0.87
CA ILE A 103 -6.47 9.77 0.95
C ILE A 103 -7.65 8.80 0.85
N ALA A 104 -7.59 7.84 -0.04
CA ALA A 104 -8.63 6.82 -0.21
C ALA A 104 -8.14 5.47 0.31
N ILE A 105 -8.97 4.81 1.10
CA ILE A 105 -8.73 3.41 1.50
C ILE A 105 -9.84 2.59 0.83
N ILE A 106 -9.44 1.64 0.00
CA ILE A 106 -10.32 0.78 -0.78
C ILE A 106 -10.21 -0.63 -0.21
N ILE A 107 -11.32 -1.14 0.31
CA ILE A 107 -11.38 -2.42 1.03
C ILE A 107 -12.27 -3.38 0.25
N THR A 108 -11.65 -4.42 -0.28
CA THR A 108 -12.33 -5.44 -1.10
C THR A 108 -12.58 -6.74 -0.32
N GLY A 109 -11.99 -6.87 0.87
CA GLY A 109 -11.97 -8.11 1.64
C GLY A 109 -11.02 -9.15 1.04
N TRP A 110 -10.12 -8.74 0.15
CA TRP A 110 -9.21 -9.65 -0.54
C TRP A 110 -8.02 -10.06 0.35
N SER A 111 -7.68 -9.27 1.34
CA SER A 111 -6.58 -9.56 2.30
C SER A 111 -6.68 -10.95 2.95
N LYS A 112 -7.89 -11.53 3.05
CA LYS A 112 -8.11 -12.88 3.59
C LYS A 112 -7.42 -13.99 2.76
N TYR A 113 -7.09 -13.70 1.49
CA TYR A 113 -6.38 -14.66 0.62
C TYR A 113 -4.87 -14.47 0.64
N PHE A 114 -4.36 -13.50 1.43
CA PHE A 114 -2.92 -13.19 1.52
C PHE A 114 -2.12 -14.47 1.77
N GLY A 115 -1.08 -14.68 0.97
CA GLY A 115 -0.24 -15.87 1.06
C GLY A 115 -0.64 -17.02 0.13
N SER A 116 -1.69 -16.86 -0.65
CA SER A 116 -2.12 -17.88 -1.63
C SER A 116 -1.89 -17.40 -3.06
N ASP A 117 -1.76 -18.34 -4.00
CA ASP A 117 -1.65 -18.00 -5.43
C ASP A 117 -2.83 -17.17 -5.91
N LYS A 118 -4.02 -17.50 -5.43
CA LYS A 118 -5.24 -16.75 -5.73
C LYS A 118 -5.09 -15.25 -5.44
N TYR A 119 -4.40 -14.90 -4.35
CA TYR A 119 -4.18 -13.52 -3.93
C TYR A 119 -3.55 -12.69 -5.04
N PHE A 120 -2.57 -13.27 -5.74
CA PHE A 120 -1.79 -12.59 -6.77
C PHE A 120 -2.44 -12.65 -8.17
N TYR A 121 -2.95 -13.83 -8.54
CA TYR A 121 -3.43 -14.03 -9.92
C TYR A 121 -4.87 -13.61 -10.15
N GLU A 122 -5.64 -13.43 -9.08
CA GLU A 122 -7.07 -13.17 -9.21
C GLU A 122 -7.51 -11.88 -8.47
N ASN A 123 -6.57 -11.02 -8.13
CA ASN A 123 -6.82 -9.82 -7.33
C ASN A 123 -7.87 -8.89 -7.98
N PRO A 124 -8.73 -8.28 -7.15
CA PRO A 124 -9.50 -7.11 -7.62
C PRO A 124 -8.55 -5.96 -7.97
N TYR A 125 -8.96 -5.16 -8.97
CA TYR A 125 -8.15 -4.06 -9.52
C TYR A 125 -9.06 -2.88 -9.90
N LEU A 126 -8.49 -1.68 -10.02
CA LEU A 126 -9.22 -0.47 -10.35
C LEU A 126 -9.59 -0.45 -11.84
N SER A 127 -10.81 0.01 -12.15
CA SER A 127 -11.14 0.32 -13.55
C SER A 127 -10.43 1.60 -13.99
N ASP A 128 -10.27 1.79 -15.27
CA ASP A 128 -9.70 3.01 -15.86
C ASP A 128 -10.45 4.25 -15.38
N GLU A 129 -11.78 4.22 -15.38
CA GLU A 129 -12.60 5.36 -14.97
C GLU A 129 -12.42 5.69 -13.48
N LEU A 130 -12.23 4.67 -12.63
CA LEU A 130 -11.99 4.91 -11.21
C LEU A 130 -10.60 5.53 -11.00
N THR A 131 -9.62 5.07 -11.74
CA THR A 131 -8.26 5.63 -11.72
C THR A 131 -8.28 7.10 -12.16
N GLU A 132 -8.99 7.41 -13.24
CA GLU A 132 -9.16 8.78 -13.73
C GLU A 132 -9.86 9.67 -12.71
N LEU A 133 -10.93 9.17 -12.07
CA LEU A 133 -11.63 9.90 -11.02
C LEU A 133 -10.71 10.23 -9.83
N ILE A 134 -9.87 9.30 -9.41
CA ILE A 134 -8.89 9.51 -8.32
C ILE A 134 -7.95 10.67 -8.69
N ILE A 135 -7.48 10.68 -9.92
CA ILE A 135 -6.58 11.73 -10.43
C ILE A 135 -7.32 13.08 -10.50
N GLU A 136 -8.49 13.12 -11.14
CA GLU A 136 -9.30 14.34 -11.31
C GLU A 136 -9.66 14.98 -9.97
N LYS A 137 -9.94 14.17 -8.96
CA LYS A 137 -10.29 14.64 -7.62
C LYS A 137 -9.07 15.04 -6.80
N ASN A 138 -7.88 14.95 -7.36
CA ASN A 138 -6.62 15.32 -6.72
C ASN A 138 -6.41 14.57 -5.39
N PHE A 139 -6.63 13.25 -5.40
CA PHE A 139 -6.23 12.43 -4.27
C PHE A 139 -4.70 12.44 -4.14
N LYS A 140 -4.20 12.49 -2.93
CA LYS A 140 -2.76 12.38 -2.64
C LYS A 140 -2.27 10.96 -2.77
N GLY A 141 -3.16 10.02 -2.43
CA GLY A 141 -2.81 8.61 -2.47
C GLY A 141 -3.96 7.68 -2.17
N ILE A 142 -3.72 6.44 -2.48
CA ILE A 142 -4.67 5.34 -2.24
C ILE A 142 -4.01 4.21 -1.48
N ALA A 143 -4.79 3.52 -0.67
CA ALA A 143 -4.39 2.28 -0.01
C ALA A 143 -5.43 1.21 -0.32
N ILE A 144 -4.98 -0.01 -0.63
CA ILE A 144 -5.85 -1.11 -1.05
C ILE A 144 -5.41 -2.44 -0.43
N ASP A 145 -6.37 -3.31 -0.15
CA ASP A 145 -6.12 -4.60 0.50
C ASP A 145 -5.81 -5.74 -0.50
N THR A 146 -5.49 -5.39 -1.75
CA THR A 146 -5.06 -6.33 -2.79
C THR A 146 -3.56 -6.22 -3.02
N CYS A 147 -2.99 -7.18 -3.76
CA CYS A 147 -1.57 -7.17 -4.11
C CYS A 147 -1.21 -6.13 -5.16
N SER A 148 -2.20 -5.60 -5.87
CA SER A 148 -1.98 -4.59 -6.91
C SER A 148 -3.25 -3.81 -7.21
N VAL A 149 -3.08 -2.54 -7.60
CA VAL A 149 -4.15 -1.70 -8.18
C VAL A 149 -4.45 -2.12 -9.61
N ASP A 150 -3.56 -2.90 -10.23
CA ASP A 150 -3.74 -3.41 -11.59
C ASP A 150 -4.15 -4.89 -11.59
N LYS A 151 -4.75 -5.29 -12.71
CA LYS A 151 -4.93 -6.70 -13.05
C LYS A 151 -3.55 -7.36 -13.19
N TYR A 152 -3.42 -8.60 -12.74
CA TYR A 152 -2.17 -9.37 -12.86
C TYR A 152 -1.57 -9.24 -14.27
N GLY A 153 -0.28 -8.91 -14.31
CA GLY A 153 0.47 -8.74 -15.55
C GLY A 153 0.26 -7.41 -16.27
N LYS A 154 -0.41 -6.44 -15.63
CA LYS A 154 -0.59 -5.07 -16.15
C LYS A 154 0.00 -4.06 -15.16
N ASP A 155 0.27 -2.85 -15.65
CA ASP A 155 0.82 -1.74 -14.85
C ASP A 155 0.20 -0.38 -15.23
N THR A 156 -0.96 -0.42 -15.91
CA THR A 156 -1.61 0.78 -16.47
C THR A 156 -2.06 1.76 -15.39
N ASN A 157 -2.72 1.24 -14.34
CA ASN A 157 -3.19 2.08 -13.23
C ASN A 157 -2.02 2.63 -12.40
N HIS A 158 -1.00 1.79 -12.16
CA HIS A 158 0.24 2.25 -11.52
C HIS A 158 0.81 3.46 -12.27
N LYS A 159 1.04 3.32 -13.57
CA LYS A 159 1.60 4.40 -14.40
C LYS A 159 0.77 5.67 -14.31
N LYS A 160 -0.55 5.56 -14.55
CA LYS A 160 -1.46 6.71 -14.52
C LYS A 160 -1.42 7.43 -13.17
N LEU A 161 -1.55 6.68 -12.06
CA LEU A 161 -1.57 7.24 -10.70
C LEU A 161 -0.24 7.91 -10.36
N LEU A 162 0.86 7.22 -10.58
CA LEU A 162 2.20 7.71 -10.24
C LEU A 162 2.58 8.95 -11.07
N GLU A 163 2.28 8.97 -12.36
CA GLU A 163 2.50 10.13 -13.23
C GLU A 163 1.73 11.36 -12.75
N ASN A 164 0.62 11.14 -12.06
CA ASN A 164 -0.21 12.22 -11.51
C ASN A 164 0.03 12.46 -10.01
N ASN A 165 1.16 12.01 -9.49
CA ASN A 165 1.61 12.21 -8.10
C ASN A 165 0.68 11.60 -7.05
N VAL A 166 -0.04 10.54 -7.39
CA VAL A 166 -0.86 9.77 -6.46
C VAL A 166 -0.04 8.57 -5.99
N TRP A 167 0.34 8.54 -4.71
CA TRP A 167 1.06 7.38 -4.17
C TRP A 167 0.11 6.20 -3.95
N ILE A 168 0.66 5.00 -3.98
CA ILE A 168 -0.07 3.74 -3.88
C ILE A 168 0.49 2.93 -2.72
N VAL A 169 -0.39 2.46 -1.82
CA VAL A 169 -0.06 1.48 -0.78
C VAL A 169 -0.91 0.24 -1.01
N GLU A 170 -0.28 -0.88 -1.18
CA GLU A 170 -0.91 -2.18 -1.44
C GLU A 170 -0.74 -3.11 -0.24
N ASN A 171 -1.48 -4.21 -0.23
CA ASN A 171 -1.37 -5.24 0.79
C ASN A 171 -1.72 -4.74 2.21
N ILE A 172 -2.71 -3.84 2.34
CA ILE A 172 -3.19 -3.49 3.68
C ILE A 172 -4.08 -4.61 4.23
N THR A 173 -4.19 -4.70 5.55
CA THR A 173 -4.94 -5.74 6.24
C THR A 173 -5.71 -5.17 7.45
N ASN A 174 -6.42 -6.03 8.18
CA ASN A 174 -7.18 -5.67 9.39
C ASN A 174 -8.25 -4.60 9.14
N CYS A 175 -8.83 -4.59 7.93
CA CYS A 175 -9.82 -3.59 7.53
C CYS A 175 -11.28 -4.02 7.75
N ASP A 176 -11.52 -5.24 8.23
CA ASP A 176 -12.85 -5.85 8.25
C ASP A 176 -13.87 -5.10 9.14
N ASN A 177 -13.40 -4.42 10.17
CA ASN A 177 -14.25 -3.80 11.17
C ASN A 177 -14.08 -2.28 11.26
N LEU A 178 -13.64 -1.64 10.19
CA LEU A 178 -13.61 -0.18 10.17
C LEU A 178 -15.05 0.33 10.05
N ASN A 179 -15.50 1.07 11.02
CA ASN A 179 -16.84 1.65 10.98
C ASN A 179 -16.82 2.99 10.21
N LYS A 180 -17.98 3.62 10.07
CA LYS A 180 -18.10 4.88 9.33
C LYS A 180 -17.64 6.12 10.11
N THR A 181 -16.82 5.95 11.14
CA THR A 181 -16.26 7.06 11.89
C THR A 181 -15.09 7.68 11.12
N SER A 182 -14.73 8.89 11.51
CA SER A 182 -13.56 9.57 10.94
C SER A 182 -12.28 8.94 11.44
N TYR A 183 -11.34 8.76 10.52
CA TYR A 183 -10.01 8.23 10.84
C TYR A 183 -8.93 9.16 10.31
N SER A 184 -7.98 9.45 11.15
CA SER A 184 -6.69 9.99 10.72
C SER A 184 -5.83 8.81 10.27
N SER A 185 -5.32 8.86 9.05
CA SER A 185 -4.52 7.79 8.45
C SER A 185 -3.04 8.15 8.39
N PHE A 186 -2.20 7.15 8.56
CA PHE A 186 -0.74 7.28 8.61
C PHE A 186 -0.15 6.14 7.77
N PHE A 187 0.51 6.50 6.67
CA PHE A 187 1.19 5.59 5.77
C PHE A 187 2.67 5.96 5.73
N ILE A 188 3.41 5.60 6.77
CA ILE A 188 4.75 6.15 7.01
C ILE A 188 5.83 5.29 6.36
N PRO A 189 6.48 5.79 5.28
CA PRO A 189 7.59 5.07 4.65
C PRO A 189 8.90 5.25 5.42
N LEU A 190 9.85 4.39 5.14
CA LEU A 190 11.23 4.61 5.57
C LEU A 190 11.82 5.80 4.82
N ASN A 191 12.70 6.54 5.47
CA ASN A 191 13.40 7.67 4.87
C ASN A 191 14.59 7.16 4.03
N ILE A 192 14.30 6.68 2.81
CA ILE A 192 15.31 6.04 1.95
C ILE A 192 15.34 6.65 0.55
N GLU A 193 16.50 6.59 -0.09
CA GLU A 193 16.70 7.03 -1.48
C GLU A 193 16.27 5.95 -2.47
N ALA A 194 15.00 5.60 -2.41
CA ALA A 194 14.39 4.59 -3.27
C ALA A 194 13.02 5.08 -3.78
N GLU A 195 12.49 4.37 -4.75
CA GLU A 195 11.21 4.64 -5.42
C GLU A 195 10.04 4.05 -4.65
N ALA A 196 10.31 3.03 -3.86
CA ALA A 196 9.33 2.32 -3.04
C ALA A 196 9.90 2.07 -1.65
N SER A 197 9.04 1.85 -0.69
CA SER A 197 9.42 1.60 0.70
C SER A 197 8.38 0.72 1.39
N PRO A 198 8.76 -0.19 2.25
CA PRO A 198 7.80 -0.70 3.21
C PRO A 198 7.27 0.43 4.07
N VAL A 199 6.00 0.30 4.48
CA VAL A 199 5.36 1.31 5.33
C VAL A 199 4.81 0.66 6.59
N ARG A 200 4.82 1.39 7.70
CA ARG A 200 3.91 1.08 8.79
C ARG A 200 2.63 1.88 8.55
N ALA A 201 1.59 1.18 8.14
CA ALA A 201 0.28 1.75 7.84
C ALA A 201 -0.64 1.56 9.06
N PHE A 202 -1.28 2.63 9.51
CA PHE A 202 -2.24 2.52 10.61
C PHE A 202 -3.26 3.65 10.58
N LEU A 203 -4.38 3.41 11.22
CA LEU A 203 -5.42 4.41 11.43
C LEU A 203 -5.50 4.76 12.91
N LYS A 204 -5.83 6.00 13.18
CA LYS A 204 -6.20 6.48 14.50
C LYS A 204 -7.67 6.91 14.41
N LYS A 205 -8.49 6.38 15.28
CA LYS A 205 -9.89 6.79 15.41
C LYS A 205 -9.94 8.19 16.02
N ASP A 206 -10.67 9.11 15.37
CA ASP A 206 -10.79 10.51 15.81
C ASP A 206 -11.74 10.68 16.97
#